data_0cc3d30558e2351fa0ce7a96325e2697
#
_entry.id   0cc3d30558e2351fa0ce7a96325e2697
#
_cell.length_a   1.000
_cell.length_b   1.000
_cell.length_c   1.000
_cell.angle_alpha   90.00
_cell.angle_beta   90.00
_cell.angle_gamma   90.00
#
_symmetry.space_group_name_H-M   'P 1'
#
loop_
_entity.id
_entity.type
_entity.pdbx_description
1 polymer ?
#
loop_
_entity_poly.entity_id
_entity_poly.type
_entity_poly.pdbx_seq_one_letter_code
_entity_poly.pdbx_strand_id
1 'polypeptide(L)'
;MTFFGQNFIIVVAKNILIKETVFMNKMSVKDLKELKGKKVLVRCDFNVPMKDGKITDENRIQGALPTIKYLLENGAKVTLCSHLGKPHSIFSETFKLNKKDKKKVEAGETTAEAIEAKAKKDEPAKLTLAPVAARLNELLGGKVAFAKDVIGPDAKAKRDALKEGEAVLLENLRFHWEEEGNDEGFCKELAYDAEIYVNDAFGTAHRAHASTAGIVQ
;
A
#
# COMPACT_ATOMS: atom_id res chain seq x y z
N MET A 1 6.33 -26.50 -19.10
CA MET A 1 6.62 -25.14 -19.60
C MET A 1 5.72 -24.18 -18.86
N THR A 2 6.15 -23.71 -17.71
CA THR A 2 5.34 -22.90 -16.76
C THR A 2 5.56 -21.43 -17.11
N PHE A 3 4.53 -20.77 -17.61
CA PHE A 3 4.53 -19.33 -17.82
C PHE A 3 4.57 -18.63 -16.46
N PHE A 4 5.72 -18.20 -16.01
CA PHE A 4 5.82 -17.19 -14.96
C PHE A 4 5.30 -15.86 -15.55
N GLY A 5 4.16 -15.41 -15.06
CA GLY A 5 3.58 -14.13 -15.43
C GLY A 5 4.59 -13.02 -15.14
N GLN A 6 5.01 -12.32 -16.18
CA GLN A 6 5.80 -11.10 -16.04
C GLN A 6 4.90 -10.05 -15.40
N ASN A 7 5.10 -9.77 -14.12
CA ASN A 7 4.48 -8.64 -13.44
C ASN A 7 5.00 -7.35 -14.07
N PHE A 8 4.08 -6.58 -14.68
CA PHE A 8 4.41 -5.27 -15.20
C PHE A 8 4.56 -4.31 -14.02
N ILE A 9 5.76 -3.82 -13.80
CA ILE A 9 6.08 -2.85 -12.77
C ILE A 9 6.20 -1.49 -13.43
N ILE A 10 5.40 -0.52 -12.97
CA ILE A 10 5.55 0.88 -13.35
C ILE A 10 6.49 1.51 -12.33
N VAL A 11 7.60 2.04 -12.80
CA VAL A 11 8.57 2.75 -11.96
C VAL A 11 8.57 4.21 -12.37
N VAL A 12 8.38 5.09 -11.38
CA VAL A 12 8.55 6.53 -11.54
C VAL A 12 9.60 6.99 -10.53
N ALA A 13 10.64 7.65 -11.02
CA ALA A 13 11.69 8.20 -10.18
C ALA A 13 11.69 9.72 -10.24
N LYS A 14 11.72 10.41 -9.10
CA LYS A 14 11.97 11.85 -9.03
C LYS A 14 13.38 12.15 -9.53
N ASN A 15 13.51 13.09 -10.49
CA ASN A 15 14.79 13.58 -11.04
C ASN A 15 15.56 12.66 -12.00
N ILE A 16 14.97 11.62 -12.55
CA ILE A 16 15.52 11.04 -13.77
C ILE A 16 14.95 11.83 -14.94
N LEU A 17 15.71 12.80 -15.45
CA LEU A 17 15.42 13.49 -16.71
C LEU A 17 15.63 12.47 -17.83
N ILE A 18 14.63 11.65 -18.10
CA ILE A 18 14.60 10.86 -19.33
C ILE A 18 14.15 11.81 -20.44
N LYS A 19 15.11 12.56 -20.99
CA LYS A 19 14.95 13.18 -22.31
C LYS A 19 15.08 12.05 -23.32
N GLU A 20 14.02 11.30 -23.52
CA GLU A 20 13.83 10.55 -24.75
C GLU A 20 12.37 10.09 -24.84
N THR A 21 11.82 10.23 -26.03
CA THR A 21 10.47 9.87 -26.48
C THR A 21 10.07 8.51 -25.91
N VAL A 22 9.05 8.51 -25.05
CA VAL A 22 8.55 7.30 -24.36
C VAL A 22 7.91 6.38 -25.39
N PHE A 23 8.70 5.52 -25.99
CA PHE A 23 8.22 4.19 -26.32
C PHE A 23 8.00 3.48 -24.99
N MET A 24 6.80 2.92 -24.76
CA MET A 24 6.41 2.21 -23.53
C MET A 24 7.29 0.95 -23.34
N ASN A 25 8.54 1.12 -22.98
CA ASN A 25 9.38 0.05 -22.48
C ASN A 25 8.96 -0.23 -21.03
N LYS A 26 8.39 -1.41 -20.82
CA LYS A 26 7.99 -1.94 -19.54
C LYS A 26 9.23 -2.07 -18.65
N MET A 27 9.41 -1.12 -17.76
CA MET A 27 10.54 -1.07 -16.85
C MET A 27 10.33 -2.06 -15.71
N SER A 28 11.31 -2.91 -15.46
CA SER A 28 11.35 -3.84 -14.31
C SER A 28 12.12 -3.20 -13.17
N VAL A 29 11.89 -3.62 -11.94
CA VAL A 29 12.74 -3.21 -10.80
C VAL A 29 14.22 -3.56 -11.02
N LYS A 30 14.51 -4.57 -11.83
CA LYS A 30 15.88 -4.98 -12.18
C LYS A 30 16.62 -3.99 -13.07
N ASP A 31 15.88 -3.10 -13.73
CA ASP A 31 16.44 -2.04 -14.58
C ASP A 31 16.86 -0.81 -13.75
N LEU A 32 16.44 -0.76 -12.46
CA LEU A 32 16.83 0.28 -11.53
C LEU A 32 18.30 0.10 -11.11
N LYS A 33 19.06 1.16 -11.27
CA LYS A 33 20.46 1.24 -10.82
C LYS A 33 20.54 2.07 -9.54
N GLU A 34 21.60 1.86 -8.76
CA GLU A 34 21.92 2.68 -7.60
C GLU A 34 20.79 2.76 -6.55
N LEU A 35 20.26 1.59 -6.16
CA LEU A 35 19.18 1.47 -5.17
C LEU A 35 19.65 1.67 -3.72
N LYS A 36 20.96 1.58 -3.45
CA LYS A 36 21.51 1.69 -2.12
C LYS A 36 21.16 3.03 -1.47
N GLY A 37 20.52 2.97 -0.30
CA GLY A 37 20.06 4.14 0.44
C GLY A 37 18.84 4.85 -0.15
N LYS A 38 18.36 4.47 -1.35
CA LYS A 38 17.19 5.09 -1.99
C LYS A 38 15.92 4.75 -1.25
N LYS A 39 15.04 5.75 -1.09
CA LYS A 39 13.71 5.61 -0.49
C LYS A 39 12.70 5.21 -1.56
N VAL A 40 12.21 3.98 -1.46
CA VAL A 40 11.33 3.37 -2.47
C VAL A 40 9.96 3.11 -1.87
N LEU A 41 8.91 3.69 -2.47
CA LEU A 41 7.51 3.37 -2.15
C LEU A 41 7.01 2.29 -3.11
N VAL A 42 6.56 1.17 -2.56
CA VAL A 42 6.05 0.03 -3.34
C VAL A 42 4.57 -0.19 -3.07
N ARG A 43 3.73 -0.09 -4.09
CA ARG A 43 2.32 -0.48 -4.02
C ARG A 43 2.19 -1.97 -4.31
N CYS A 44 1.87 -2.75 -3.28
CA CYS A 44 1.66 -4.19 -3.36
C CYS A 44 0.17 -4.56 -3.35
N ASP A 45 -0.17 -5.75 -3.79
CA ASP A 45 -1.49 -6.32 -3.62
C ASP A 45 -1.50 -7.36 -2.49
N PHE A 46 -1.72 -6.90 -1.26
CA PHE A 46 -1.85 -7.74 -0.07
C PHE A 46 -3.32 -7.91 0.37
N ASN A 47 -4.26 -7.77 -0.56
CA ASN A 47 -5.67 -8.04 -0.29
C ASN A 47 -5.91 -9.56 -0.21
N VAL A 48 -5.30 -10.19 0.77
CA VAL A 48 -5.34 -11.63 1.05
C VAL A 48 -6.64 -12.05 1.74
N PRO A 49 -7.15 -13.26 1.54
CA PRO A 49 -8.28 -13.77 2.30
C PRO A 49 -7.86 -14.03 3.75
N MET A 50 -8.71 -13.57 4.67
CA MET A 50 -8.51 -13.68 6.12
C MET A 50 -9.65 -14.46 6.76
N LYS A 51 -9.34 -15.32 7.74
CA LYS A 51 -10.32 -15.97 8.60
C LYS A 51 -9.79 -15.94 10.04
N ASP A 52 -10.60 -15.44 10.95
CA ASP A 52 -10.28 -15.34 12.38
C ASP A 52 -8.91 -14.69 12.66
N GLY A 53 -8.60 -13.61 11.91
CA GLY A 53 -7.34 -12.86 12.01
C GLY A 53 -6.13 -13.57 11.40
N LYS A 54 -6.32 -14.72 10.73
CA LYS A 54 -5.26 -15.49 10.08
C LYS A 54 -5.37 -15.43 8.56
N ILE A 55 -4.24 -15.35 7.89
CA ILE A 55 -4.16 -15.43 6.43
C ILE A 55 -4.44 -16.88 6.00
N THR A 56 -5.38 -17.07 5.08
CA THR A 56 -5.77 -18.41 4.57
C THR A 56 -5.17 -18.73 3.21
N ASP A 57 -4.69 -17.72 2.49
CA ASP A 57 -3.98 -17.86 1.20
C ASP A 57 -2.89 -16.79 1.10
N GLU A 58 -1.65 -17.20 0.82
CA GLU A 58 -0.48 -16.33 0.76
C GLU A 58 -0.02 -16.01 -0.67
N ASN A 59 -0.73 -16.44 -1.71
CA ASN A 59 -0.29 -16.31 -3.09
C ASN A 59 0.10 -14.86 -3.46
N ARG A 60 -0.64 -13.87 -2.96
CA ARG A 60 -0.35 -12.46 -3.21
C ARG A 60 0.91 -11.97 -2.48
N ILE A 61 1.14 -12.46 -1.28
CA ILE A 61 2.38 -12.18 -0.53
C ILE A 61 3.56 -12.79 -1.28
N GLN A 62 3.45 -14.08 -1.64
CA GLN A 62 4.51 -14.79 -2.38
C GLN A 62 4.82 -14.11 -3.72
N GLY A 63 3.78 -13.59 -4.42
CA GLY A 63 3.94 -12.87 -5.68
C GLY A 63 4.74 -11.56 -5.56
N ALA A 64 4.65 -10.86 -4.43
CA ALA A 64 5.37 -9.61 -4.20
C ALA A 64 6.81 -9.82 -3.68
N LEU A 65 7.13 -11.01 -3.11
CA LEU A 65 8.44 -11.27 -2.52
C LEU A 65 9.62 -11.06 -3.47
N PRO A 66 9.57 -11.46 -4.77
CA PRO A 66 10.70 -11.23 -5.67
C PRO A 66 11.08 -9.76 -5.81
N THR A 67 10.07 -8.88 -5.94
CA THR A 67 10.24 -7.43 -6.02
C THR A 67 10.84 -6.88 -4.73
N ILE A 68 10.24 -7.25 -3.58
CA ILE A 68 10.67 -6.75 -2.27
C ILE A 68 12.10 -7.22 -1.96
N LYS A 69 12.41 -8.51 -2.15
CA LYS A 69 13.74 -9.06 -1.92
C LYS A 69 14.79 -8.34 -2.76
N TYR A 70 14.53 -8.15 -4.05
CA TYR A 70 15.45 -7.44 -4.94
C TYR A 70 15.78 -6.03 -4.42
N LEU A 71 14.77 -5.26 -4.02
CA LEU A 71 14.98 -3.92 -3.48
C LEU A 71 15.80 -3.94 -2.18
N LEU A 72 15.46 -4.84 -1.24
CA LEU A 72 16.16 -4.95 0.04
C LEU A 72 17.61 -5.43 -0.12
N GLU A 73 17.85 -6.42 -0.97
CA GLU A 73 19.19 -6.96 -1.26
C GLU A 73 20.10 -5.92 -1.93
N ASN A 74 19.52 -4.96 -2.67
CA ASN A 74 20.25 -3.83 -3.26
C ASN A 74 20.31 -2.60 -2.34
N GLY A 75 19.96 -2.75 -1.06
CA GLY A 75 20.14 -1.72 -0.03
C GLY A 75 19.13 -0.58 -0.07
N ALA A 76 17.98 -0.73 -0.74
CA ALA A 76 16.90 0.25 -0.71
C ALA A 76 16.26 0.33 0.69
N LYS A 77 15.70 1.51 1.03
CA LYS A 77 14.83 1.73 2.18
C LYS A 77 13.38 1.67 1.68
N VAL A 78 12.66 0.61 2.04
CA VAL A 78 11.41 0.27 1.35
C VAL A 78 10.20 0.60 2.20
N THR A 79 9.27 1.41 1.67
CA THR A 79 7.94 1.61 2.22
C THR A 79 6.95 0.80 1.39
N LEU A 80 6.29 -0.17 2.01
CA LEU A 80 5.25 -0.98 1.39
C LEU A 80 3.88 -0.40 1.72
N CYS A 81 2.99 -0.30 0.74
CA CYS A 81 1.62 0.09 0.95
C CYS A 81 0.65 -0.82 0.21
N SER A 82 -0.50 -1.09 0.81
CA SER A 82 -1.53 -1.95 0.24
C SER A 82 -2.90 -1.66 0.83
N HIS A 83 -3.93 -2.36 0.31
CA HIS A 83 -5.25 -2.36 0.89
C HIS A 83 -5.65 -3.77 1.31
N LEU A 84 -6.60 -3.88 2.23
CA LEU A 84 -7.24 -5.12 2.64
C LEU A 84 -8.75 -4.91 2.77
N GLY A 85 -9.54 -5.70 2.02
CA GLY A 85 -10.98 -5.65 2.06
C GLY A 85 -11.58 -4.33 1.57
N LYS A 86 -12.73 -3.99 2.16
CA LYS A 86 -13.48 -2.75 1.88
C LYS A 86 -13.93 -2.11 3.20
N PRO A 87 -13.00 -1.55 3.98
CA PRO A 87 -13.34 -0.87 5.23
C PRO A 87 -14.06 0.45 4.98
N HIS A 88 -14.55 1.03 6.08
CA HIS A 88 -14.89 2.44 6.12
C HIS A 88 -13.62 3.30 6.30
N SER A 89 -13.77 4.59 6.03
CA SER A 89 -12.69 5.58 6.14
C SER A 89 -12.47 6.04 7.59
N ILE A 90 -12.06 5.13 8.45
CA ILE A 90 -11.97 5.37 9.90
C ILE A 90 -10.80 6.26 10.32
N PHE A 91 -9.83 6.49 9.43
CA PHE A 91 -8.67 7.36 9.66
C PHE A 91 -8.80 8.74 9.01
N SER A 92 -9.82 8.93 8.16
CA SER A 92 -10.10 10.24 7.56
C SER A 92 -10.74 11.19 8.57
N GLU A 93 -10.49 12.49 8.42
CA GLU A 93 -11.16 13.52 9.23
C GLU A 93 -12.68 13.49 9.06
N THR A 94 -13.15 13.21 7.85
CA THR A 94 -14.58 13.07 7.54
C THR A 94 -14.91 11.61 7.27
N PHE A 95 -15.77 11.01 8.11
CA PHE A 95 -16.27 9.67 7.89
C PHE A 95 -17.27 9.65 6.72
N LYS A 96 -17.04 8.76 5.74
CA LYS A 96 -17.94 8.62 4.58
C LYS A 96 -18.69 7.30 4.61
N LEU A 97 -20.02 7.39 4.58
CA LEU A 97 -20.89 6.22 4.42
C LEU A 97 -20.78 5.66 3.00
N ASN A 98 -20.67 4.34 2.88
CA ASN A 98 -20.81 3.65 1.60
C ASN A 98 -22.29 3.61 1.13
N LYS A 99 -22.54 3.19 -0.11
CA LYS A 99 -23.89 3.18 -0.69
C LYS A 99 -24.88 2.31 0.10
N LYS A 100 -24.43 1.20 0.68
CA LYS A 100 -25.29 0.29 1.46
C LYS A 100 -25.70 0.92 2.77
N ASP A 101 -24.77 1.58 3.44
CA ASP A 101 -25.02 2.20 4.73
C ASP A 101 -25.87 3.47 4.60
N LYS A 102 -25.68 4.25 3.51
CA LYS A 102 -26.60 5.36 3.19
C LYS A 102 -28.05 4.89 3.10
N LYS A 103 -28.31 3.78 2.40
CA LYS A 103 -29.67 3.21 2.29
C LYS A 103 -30.25 2.80 3.64
N LYS A 104 -29.45 2.24 4.55
CA LYS A 104 -29.90 1.88 5.90
C LYS A 104 -30.25 3.09 6.74
N VAL A 105 -29.46 4.15 6.64
CA VAL A 105 -29.73 5.41 7.33
C VAL A 105 -31.01 6.06 6.77
N GLU A 106 -31.16 6.11 5.46
CA GLU A 106 -32.37 6.61 4.77
C GLU A 106 -33.62 5.79 5.14
N ALA A 107 -33.49 4.48 5.33
CA ALA A 107 -34.57 3.60 5.78
C ALA A 107 -34.86 3.69 7.29
N GLY A 108 -34.11 4.47 8.06
CA GLY A 108 -34.27 4.60 9.51
C GLY A 108 -33.82 3.37 10.30
N GLU A 109 -33.11 2.44 9.69
CA GLU A 109 -32.63 1.21 10.36
C GLU A 109 -31.47 1.49 11.34
N THR A 110 -30.72 2.55 11.11
CA THR A 110 -29.53 2.94 11.90
C THR A 110 -29.20 4.41 11.67
N THR A 111 -28.23 4.96 12.41
CA THR A 111 -27.71 6.31 12.20
C THR A 111 -26.27 6.28 11.67
N ALA A 112 -25.82 7.39 11.09
CA ALA A 112 -24.45 7.53 10.60
C ALA A 112 -23.43 7.37 11.74
N GLU A 113 -23.71 7.95 12.91
CA GLU A 113 -22.88 7.90 14.10
C GLU A 113 -22.74 6.48 14.65
N ALA A 114 -23.84 5.70 14.62
CA ALA A 114 -23.82 4.30 15.05
C ALA A 114 -22.96 3.43 14.12
N ILE A 115 -23.04 3.68 12.81
CA ILE A 115 -22.19 2.98 11.82
C ILE A 115 -20.73 3.36 12.04
N GLU A 116 -20.42 4.65 12.19
CA GLU A 116 -19.06 5.13 12.43
C GLU A 116 -18.45 4.54 13.70
N ALA A 117 -19.18 4.59 14.82
CA ALA A 117 -18.74 4.03 16.09
C ALA A 117 -18.44 2.52 15.98
N LYS A 118 -19.30 1.78 15.26
CA LYS A 118 -19.11 0.35 15.02
C LYS A 118 -17.89 0.09 14.13
N ALA A 119 -17.74 0.84 13.06
CA ALA A 119 -16.60 0.71 12.15
C ALA A 119 -15.28 0.97 12.87
N LYS A 120 -15.17 2.07 13.61
CA LYS A 120 -13.99 2.43 14.42
C LYS A 120 -13.63 1.38 15.46
N LYS A 121 -14.65 0.68 16.02
CA LYS A 121 -14.42 -0.40 17.00
C LYS A 121 -13.96 -1.71 16.35
N ASP A 122 -14.60 -2.13 15.26
CA ASP A 122 -14.50 -3.50 14.76
C ASP A 122 -13.46 -3.65 13.63
N GLU A 123 -13.32 -2.65 12.77
CA GLU A 123 -12.53 -2.78 11.54
C GLU A 123 -11.02 -2.75 11.77
N PRO A 124 -10.47 -1.98 12.73
CA PRO A 124 -9.04 -2.04 13.01
C PRO A 124 -8.52 -3.42 13.37
N ALA A 125 -9.35 -4.24 14.01
CA ALA A 125 -8.98 -5.62 14.36
C ALA A 125 -9.15 -6.61 13.20
N LYS A 126 -10.11 -6.35 12.29
CA LYS A 126 -10.49 -7.29 11.21
C LYS A 126 -9.79 -7.03 9.89
N LEU A 127 -9.47 -5.77 9.61
CA LEU A 127 -8.98 -5.31 8.30
C LEU A 127 -7.61 -4.61 8.40
N THR A 128 -6.89 -4.82 9.51
CA THR A 128 -5.49 -4.41 9.66
C THR A 128 -4.56 -5.22 8.77
N LEU A 129 -3.51 -4.59 8.27
CA LEU A 129 -2.41 -5.27 7.59
C LEU A 129 -1.34 -5.85 8.55
N ALA A 130 -1.53 -5.74 9.87
CA ALA A 130 -0.59 -6.27 10.86
C ALA A 130 -0.25 -7.77 10.67
N PRO A 131 -1.21 -8.69 10.39
CA PRO A 131 -0.88 -10.09 10.12
C PRO A 131 -0.03 -10.27 8.86
N VAL A 132 -0.25 -9.45 7.83
CA VAL A 132 0.56 -9.45 6.60
C VAL A 132 1.98 -8.96 6.90
N ALA A 133 2.12 -7.89 7.70
CA ALA A 133 3.44 -7.40 8.13
C ALA A 133 4.22 -8.44 8.92
N ALA A 134 3.56 -9.12 9.86
CA ALA A 134 4.18 -10.21 10.64
C ALA A 134 4.68 -11.33 9.72
N ARG A 135 3.84 -11.73 8.75
CA ARG A 135 4.22 -12.78 7.79
C ARG A 135 5.36 -12.37 6.86
N LEU A 136 5.34 -11.12 6.35
CA LEU A 136 6.44 -10.57 5.56
C LEU A 136 7.73 -10.52 6.39
N ASN A 137 7.64 -10.13 7.66
CA ASN A 137 8.79 -10.07 8.56
C ASN A 137 9.45 -11.44 8.76
N GLU A 138 8.66 -12.52 8.91
CA GLU A 138 9.16 -13.90 8.95
C GLU A 138 9.86 -14.29 7.64
N LEU A 139 9.21 -14.04 6.49
CA LEU A 139 9.71 -14.43 5.17
C LEU A 139 10.95 -13.64 4.72
N LEU A 140 11.16 -12.46 5.30
CA LEU A 140 12.25 -11.54 4.99
C LEU A 140 13.30 -11.42 6.12
N GLY A 141 13.29 -12.36 7.07
CA GLY A 141 14.35 -12.49 8.08
C GLY A 141 14.41 -11.32 9.08
N GLY A 142 13.27 -10.83 9.54
CA GLY A 142 13.19 -9.78 10.56
C GLY A 142 13.38 -8.35 10.05
N LYS A 143 13.27 -8.12 8.75
CA LYS A 143 13.56 -6.81 8.10
C LYS A 143 12.34 -5.94 7.86
N VAL A 144 11.14 -6.32 8.30
CA VAL A 144 9.90 -5.60 8.02
C VAL A 144 9.25 -5.10 9.30
N ALA A 145 9.19 -3.78 9.47
CA ALA A 145 8.40 -3.13 10.50
C ALA A 145 6.94 -2.94 10.04
N PHE A 146 6.03 -2.69 11.00
CA PHE A 146 4.64 -2.35 10.73
C PHE A 146 4.31 -0.97 11.29
N ALA A 147 3.74 -0.08 10.47
CA ALA A 147 3.22 1.21 10.88
C ALA A 147 1.70 1.10 11.15
N LYS A 148 1.26 1.66 12.28
CA LYS A 148 -0.15 1.62 12.73
C LYS A 148 -1.04 2.64 12.05
N ASP A 149 -0.48 3.47 11.21
CA ASP A 149 -1.17 4.45 10.37
C ASP A 149 -0.60 4.46 8.95
N VAL A 150 -1.11 5.34 8.09
CA VAL A 150 -0.71 5.42 6.68
C VAL A 150 0.15 6.65 6.41
N ILE A 151 -0.34 7.83 6.81
CA ILE A 151 0.29 9.15 6.61
C ILE A 151 0.53 9.88 7.93
N GLY A 152 0.25 9.21 9.04
CA GLY A 152 0.37 9.76 10.39
C GLY A 152 1.80 9.70 10.95
N PRO A 153 1.93 10.08 12.23
CA PRO A 153 3.24 10.18 12.87
C PRO A 153 3.98 8.85 13.02
N ASP A 154 3.27 7.73 13.21
CA ASP A 154 3.91 6.41 13.34
C ASP A 154 4.52 5.95 12.02
N ALA A 155 3.81 6.16 10.89
CA ALA A 155 4.34 5.88 9.56
C ALA A 155 5.57 6.74 9.26
N LYS A 156 5.51 8.05 9.50
CA LYS A 156 6.64 8.97 9.29
C LYS A 156 7.86 8.56 10.11
N ALA A 157 7.68 8.34 11.41
CA ALA A 157 8.78 7.94 12.31
C ALA A 157 9.45 6.62 11.87
N LYS A 158 8.66 5.63 11.43
CA LYS A 158 9.21 4.34 10.98
C LYS A 158 9.89 4.43 9.63
N ARG A 159 9.37 5.25 8.70
CA ARG A 159 10.03 5.52 7.41
C ARG A 159 11.37 6.22 7.61
N ASP A 160 11.43 7.21 8.49
CA ASP A 160 12.67 7.93 8.82
C ASP A 160 13.72 7.05 9.48
N ALA A 161 13.28 6.07 10.30
CA ALA A 161 14.16 5.15 11.01
C ALA A 161 14.68 3.99 10.13
N LEU A 162 14.17 3.80 8.89
CA LEU A 162 14.60 2.72 8.00
C LEU A 162 16.10 2.77 7.71
N LYS A 163 16.75 1.63 7.85
CA LYS A 163 18.11 1.39 7.38
C LYS A 163 18.12 0.79 5.98
N GLU A 164 19.28 0.79 5.36
CA GLU A 164 19.49 0.10 4.08
C GLU A 164 19.11 -1.38 4.19
N GLY A 165 18.30 -1.86 3.26
CA GLY A 165 17.82 -3.24 3.24
C GLY A 165 16.70 -3.56 4.23
N GLU A 166 16.04 -2.54 4.80
CA GLU A 166 14.85 -2.69 5.66
C GLU A 166 13.59 -2.16 4.98
N ALA A 167 12.44 -2.65 5.45
CA ALA A 167 11.13 -2.23 4.98
C ALA A 167 10.19 -1.86 6.13
N VAL A 168 9.20 -1.04 5.82
CA VAL A 168 8.01 -0.81 6.64
C VAL A 168 6.76 -1.07 5.81
N LEU A 169 5.80 -1.81 6.34
CA LEU A 169 4.44 -1.91 5.78
C LEU A 169 3.56 -0.90 6.50
N LEU A 170 2.92 -0.02 5.73
CA LEU A 170 1.90 0.91 6.24
C LEU A 170 0.60 0.17 6.54
N GLU A 171 -0.25 0.76 7.38
CA GLU A 171 -1.60 0.26 7.62
C GLU A 171 -2.45 0.36 6.35
N ASN A 172 -3.63 -0.23 6.39
CA ASN A 172 -4.57 -0.35 5.27
C ASN A 172 -4.93 1.02 4.67
N LEU A 173 -4.49 1.25 3.42
CA LEU A 173 -4.76 2.49 2.69
C LEU A 173 -6.24 2.88 2.67
N ARG A 174 -7.13 1.89 2.65
CA ARG A 174 -8.58 2.12 2.57
C ARG A 174 -9.23 2.54 3.88
N PHE A 175 -8.48 2.65 4.96
CA PHE A 175 -8.93 3.39 6.14
C PHE A 175 -9.02 4.91 5.88
N HIS A 176 -8.55 5.35 4.71
CA HIS A 176 -8.67 6.69 4.17
C HIS A 176 -9.54 6.70 2.92
N TRP A 177 -10.65 7.48 2.89
CA TRP A 177 -11.44 7.65 1.66
C TRP A 177 -10.67 8.38 0.57
N GLU A 178 -9.69 9.18 0.97
CA GLU A 178 -8.78 9.95 0.13
C GLU A 178 -8.02 9.03 -0.84
N GLU A 179 -7.76 7.78 -0.44
CA GLU A 179 -7.15 6.77 -1.31
C GLU A 179 -8.03 6.49 -2.54
N GLU A 180 -9.32 6.14 -2.32
CA GLU A 180 -10.24 5.87 -3.44
C GLU A 180 -10.69 7.16 -4.15
N GLY A 181 -10.62 8.30 -3.47
CA GLY A 181 -10.93 9.63 -4.01
C GLY A 181 -9.82 10.24 -4.84
N ASN A 182 -8.64 9.61 -4.90
CA ASN A 182 -7.45 10.15 -5.58
C ASN A 182 -7.11 11.57 -5.10
N ASP A 183 -7.16 11.80 -3.79
CA ASP A 183 -6.92 13.10 -3.18
C ASP A 183 -5.45 13.51 -3.31
N GLU A 184 -5.20 14.74 -3.80
CA GLU A 184 -3.84 15.25 -4.03
C GLU A 184 -3.05 15.42 -2.73
N GLY A 185 -3.69 15.88 -1.65
CA GLY A 185 -3.06 16.05 -0.35
C GLY A 185 -2.61 14.70 0.21
N PHE A 186 -3.48 13.69 0.12
CA PHE A 186 -3.16 12.34 0.52
C PHE A 186 -2.02 11.74 -0.33
N CYS A 187 -2.02 11.98 -1.65
CA CYS A 187 -0.93 11.53 -2.52
C CYS A 187 0.42 12.09 -2.08
N LYS A 188 0.49 13.40 -1.76
CA LYS A 188 1.72 14.06 -1.29
C LYS A 188 2.20 13.48 0.04
N GLU A 189 1.30 13.28 1.00
CA GLU A 189 1.62 12.69 2.30
C GLU A 189 2.03 11.21 2.17
N LEU A 190 1.40 10.44 1.28
CA LEU A 190 1.77 9.06 1.01
C LEU A 190 3.14 8.96 0.32
N ALA A 191 3.40 9.85 -0.65
CA ALA A 191 4.70 9.93 -1.32
C ALA A 191 5.80 10.33 -0.32
N TYR A 192 5.49 11.27 0.59
CA TYR A 192 6.37 11.79 1.64
C TYR A 192 7.77 12.08 1.09
N ASP A 193 8.72 11.21 1.39
CA ASP A 193 10.12 11.32 1.05
C ASP A 193 10.58 10.30 -0.02
N ALA A 194 9.64 9.60 -0.65
CA ALA A 194 9.96 8.60 -1.67
C ALA A 194 10.65 9.23 -2.89
N GLU A 195 11.75 8.63 -3.31
CA GLU A 195 12.51 9.00 -4.51
C GLU A 195 12.08 8.16 -5.72
N ILE A 196 11.62 6.93 -5.44
CA ILE A 196 11.20 5.95 -6.44
C ILE A 196 9.85 5.39 -6.04
N TYR A 197 8.93 5.28 -7.00
CA TYR A 197 7.66 4.59 -6.85
C TYR A 197 7.64 3.32 -7.71
N VAL A 198 7.19 2.22 -7.14
CA VAL A 198 7.02 0.93 -7.81
C VAL A 198 5.58 0.46 -7.64
N ASN A 199 4.90 0.16 -8.75
CA ASN A 199 3.58 -0.46 -8.71
C ASN A 199 3.70 -1.97 -9.00
N ASP A 200 3.60 -2.79 -7.96
CA ASP A 200 3.59 -4.26 -8.01
C ASP A 200 2.18 -4.82 -7.74
N ALA A 201 1.15 -4.04 -8.05
CA ALA A 201 -0.25 -4.37 -7.83
C ALA A 201 -1.04 -4.34 -9.15
N PHE A 202 -0.73 -5.24 -10.07
CA PHE A 202 -1.35 -5.30 -11.41
C PHE A 202 -2.89 -5.29 -11.38
N GLY A 203 -3.49 -6.03 -10.44
CA GLY A 203 -4.95 -6.11 -10.31
C GLY A 203 -5.64 -4.79 -9.93
N THR A 204 -4.91 -3.77 -9.50
CA THR A 204 -5.43 -2.46 -9.12
C THR A 204 -4.93 -1.31 -10.01
N ALA A 205 -3.99 -1.57 -10.91
CA ALA A 205 -3.34 -0.56 -11.74
C ALA A 205 -4.31 0.21 -12.67
N HIS A 206 -5.46 -0.39 -13.00
CA HIS A 206 -6.51 0.25 -13.82
C HIS A 206 -7.41 1.22 -13.04
N ARG A 207 -7.27 1.33 -11.73
CA ARG A 207 -8.08 2.21 -10.87
C ARG A 207 -7.35 3.52 -10.64
N ALA A 208 -8.08 4.64 -10.81
CA ALA A 208 -7.56 5.97 -10.51
C ALA A 208 -7.60 6.27 -9.01
N HIS A 209 -6.83 5.51 -8.20
CA HIS A 209 -6.68 5.74 -6.77
C HIS A 209 -5.40 6.53 -6.48
N ALA A 210 -5.32 7.15 -5.30
CA ALA A 210 -4.16 7.93 -4.89
C ALA A 210 -2.86 7.14 -4.99
N SER A 211 -2.84 5.91 -4.46
CA SER A 211 -1.65 5.05 -4.44
C SER A 211 -1.29 4.42 -5.80
N THR A 212 -2.13 4.56 -6.84
CA THR A 212 -1.89 3.97 -8.17
C THR A 212 -1.74 5.01 -9.28
N ALA A 213 -2.58 6.06 -9.26
CA ALA A 213 -2.61 7.09 -10.30
C ALA A 213 -2.11 8.44 -9.80
N GLY A 214 -2.62 8.94 -8.68
CA GLY A 214 -2.26 10.26 -8.17
C GLY A 214 -0.81 10.38 -7.74
N ILE A 215 -0.25 9.29 -7.20
CA ILE A 215 1.14 9.25 -6.70
C ILE A 215 2.19 9.48 -7.79
N VAL A 216 1.84 9.33 -9.07
CA VAL A 216 2.76 9.47 -10.22
C VAL A 216 2.63 10.80 -10.95
N GLN A 217 1.76 11.69 -10.49
CA GLN A 217 1.58 13.06 -10.99
C GLN A 217 2.50 14.03 -10.23
#